data_b47c5d16854574a18485a932a1d1c5ff
#
_entry.id   b47c5d16854574a18485a932a1d1c5ff
#
_cell.length_a   1.000
_cell.length_b   1.000
_cell.length_c   1.000
_cell.angle_alpha   90.00
_cell.angle_beta   90.00
_cell.angle_gamma   90.00
#
_symmetry.space_group_name_H-M   'P 1'
#
loop_
_entity.id
_entity.type
_entity.pdbx_description
1 polymer ?
#
loop_
_entity_poly.entity_id
_entity_poly.type
_entity_poly.pdbx_seq_one_letter_code
_entity_poly.pdbx_strand_id
1 'polypeptide(L)'
;MNKSLTDMQTLESKKDIQLEGSTDIDSANLPDFTTDAYKDAYSRINAIVIEGEQEAYDNYISIATLLPNDSEELTKLAKMELKHKRGFTACGKNLGVEADMPFAKEFFSKLHGNFQMALKDGNLTTCLLIQAILIEAFAISAYHVYIRVADPFAKKITQGVVNDEYLHLNYGEKWLKENLHTCKDELIAANKANLPLIKKMLDQVAEDAATLSMDKEELMEEFMIAYQDALLEMGLDNREIARMAMAAIV
;
A
#
# COMPACT_ATOMS: atom_id res chain seq x y z
N MET A 1 -24.64 -14.40 -15.53
CA MET A 1 -25.06 -13.43 -14.51
C MET A 1 -24.97 -14.02 -13.10
N ASN A 2 -23.86 -14.69 -12.71
CA ASN A 2 -23.68 -15.27 -11.36
C ASN A 2 -22.23 -15.22 -10.85
N LYS A 3 -21.35 -14.40 -11.44
CA LYS A 3 -19.96 -14.23 -10.98
C LYS A 3 -19.78 -13.20 -9.84
N SER A 4 -20.71 -12.26 -9.71
CA SER A 4 -20.61 -11.14 -8.75
C SER A 4 -20.81 -11.53 -7.27
N LEU A 5 -21.56 -12.60 -6.99
CA LEU A 5 -21.86 -13.03 -5.61
C LEU A 5 -20.70 -13.79 -4.95
N THR A 6 -19.93 -14.57 -5.74
CA THR A 6 -18.79 -15.34 -5.22
C THR A 6 -17.61 -14.41 -4.89
N ASP A 7 -17.37 -13.39 -5.71
CA ASP A 7 -16.30 -12.41 -5.49
C ASP A 7 -16.59 -11.53 -4.25
N MET A 8 -17.86 -11.14 -4.04
CA MET A 8 -18.27 -10.41 -2.83
C MET A 8 -18.18 -11.26 -1.55
N GLN A 9 -18.51 -12.56 -1.62
CA GLN A 9 -18.40 -13.46 -0.46
C GLN A 9 -16.94 -13.74 -0.07
N THR A 10 -16.02 -13.79 -1.03
CA THR A 10 -14.58 -13.94 -0.76
C THR A 10 -14.01 -12.67 -0.10
N LEU A 11 -14.43 -11.48 -0.54
CA LEU A 11 -14.09 -10.19 0.06
C LEU A 11 -14.64 -10.04 1.49
N GLU A 12 -15.88 -10.46 1.73
CA GLU A 12 -16.46 -10.45 3.08
C GLU A 12 -15.74 -11.42 4.02
N SER A 13 -15.33 -12.60 3.53
CA SER A 13 -14.58 -13.58 4.35
C SER A 13 -13.17 -13.11 4.69
N LYS A 14 -12.46 -12.42 3.77
CA LYS A 14 -11.17 -11.80 4.04
C LYS A 14 -11.30 -10.63 5.05
N LYS A 15 -12.37 -9.86 4.97
CA LYS A 15 -12.67 -8.78 5.93
C LYS A 15 -12.90 -9.29 7.35
N ASP A 16 -13.67 -10.36 7.50
CA ASP A 16 -14.03 -10.90 8.82
C ASP A 16 -12.83 -11.54 9.54
N ILE A 17 -11.91 -12.18 8.80
CA ILE A 17 -10.72 -12.82 9.37
C ILE A 17 -9.71 -11.78 9.90
N GLN A 18 -9.60 -10.60 9.27
CA GLN A 18 -8.63 -9.59 9.68
C GLN A 18 -9.15 -8.59 10.73
N LEU A 19 -10.47 -8.40 10.82
CA LEU A 19 -11.07 -7.56 11.86
C LEU A 19 -11.15 -8.24 13.22
N GLU A 20 -11.21 -9.58 13.27
CA GLU A 20 -11.22 -10.35 14.54
C GLU A 20 -9.85 -10.38 15.26
N GLY A 21 -8.73 -10.08 14.56
CA GLY A 21 -7.38 -9.96 15.15
C GLY A 21 -7.10 -8.63 15.84
N SER A 22 -7.97 -7.64 15.72
CA SER A 22 -7.83 -6.34 16.38
C SER A 22 -8.24 -6.45 17.86
N THR A 23 -7.35 -6.99 18.69
CA THR A 23 -7.45 -6.80 20.15
C THR A 23 -7.39 -5.31 20.43
N ASP A 24 -8.40 -4.78 21.13
CA ASP A 24 -8.40 -3.42 21.68
C ASP A 24 -7.07 -3.22 22.43
N ILE A 25 -6.20 -2.37 21.86
CA ILE A 25 -4.99 -1.96 22.58
C ILE A 25 -5.47 -1.17 23.78
N ASP A 26 -5.03 -1.61 24.95
CA ASP A 26 -5.21 -0.95 26.23
C ASP A 26 -4.84 0.53 26.06
N SER A 27 -5.76 1.45 26.33
CA SER A 27 -5.57 2.90 26.20
C SER A 27 -4.35 3.43 26.98
N ALA A 28 -3.73 2.58 27.80
CA ALA A 28 -2.50 2.84 28.54
C ALA A 28 -1.23 2.94 27.67
N ASN A 29 -1.26 2.52 26.40
CA ASN A 29 -0.07 2.44 25.53
C ASN A 29 -0.12 3.37 24.31
N LEU A 30 -1.08 4.27 24.20
CA LEU A 30 -1.11 5.23 23.10
C LEU A 30 0.00 6.28 23.27
N PRO A 31 0.64 6.72 22.17
CA PRO A 31 1.62 7.79 22.22
C PRO A 31 0.97 9.13 22.64
N ASP A 32 1.76 10.01 23.21
CA ASP A 32 1.31 11.38 23.47
C ASP A 32 1.34 12.20 22.17
N PHE A 33 0.19 12.36 21.53
CA PHE A 33 0.00 13.08 20.26
C PHE A 33 0.33 14.58 20.35
N THR A 34 0.54 15.12 21.56
CA THR A 34 0.77 16.55 21.76
C THR A 34 2.25 16.93 21.73
N THR A 35 3.16 15.96 21.90
CA THR A 35 4.61 16.20 21.94
C THR A 35 5.17 16.67 20.61
N ASP A 36 6.19 17.54 20.67
CA ASP A 36 6.88 18.01 19.47
C ASP A 36 7.54 16.85 18.70
N ALA A 37 8.10 15.86 19.42
CA ALA A 37 8.71 14.68 18.80
C ALA A 37 7.68 13.87 17.98
N TYR A 38 6.47 13.62 18.54
CA TYR A 38 5.39 12.96 17.82
C TYR A 38 4.98 13.74 16.58
N LYS A 39 4.78 15.05 16.73
CA LYS A 39 4.34 15.91 15.61
C LYS A 39 5.38 16.01 14.51
N ASP A 40 6.65 16.04 14.85
CA ASP A 40 7.76 16.06 13.88
C ASP A 40 7.81 14.75 13.08
N ALA A 41 7.79 13.60 13.75
CA ALA A 41 7.71 12.29 13.08
C ALA A 41 6.42 12.16 12.25
N TYR A 42 5.28 12.59 12.80
CA TYR A 42 3.99 12.55 12.11
C TYR A 42 3.99 13.44 10.85
N SER A 43 4.70 14.57 10.84
CA SER A 43 4.81 15.44 9.68
C SER A 43 5.39 14.70 8.45
N ARG A 44 6.39 13.84 8.68
CA ARG A 44 7.03 13.03 7.64
C ARG A 44 6.16 11.82 7.25
N ILE A 45 5.66 11.07 8.21
CA ILE A 45 4.82 9.89 7.94
C ILE A 45 3.51 10.29 7.24
N ASN A 46 2.83 11.34 7.72
CA ASN A 46 1.61 11.82 7.07
C ASN A 46 1.87 12.37 5.66
N ALA A 47 3.04 13.00 5.44
CA ALA A 47 3.44 13.46 4.12
C ALA A 47 3.65 12.29 3.15
N ILE A 48 4.30 11.20 3.60
CA ILE A 48 4.46 9.97 2.81
C ILE A 48 3.10 9.43 2.37
N VAL A 49 2.13 9.34 3.28
CA VAL A 49 0.80 8.86 2.95
C VAL A 49 0.11 9.79 1.94
N ILE A 50 0.12 11.11 2.18
CA ILE A 50 -0.48 12.10 1.26
C ILE A 50 0.15 12.04 -0.14
N GLU A 51 1.47 11.89 -0.25
CA GLU A 51 2.17 11.78 -1.54
C GLU A 51 1.90 10.42 -2.19
N GLY A 52 1.88 9.33 -1.41
CA GLY A 52 1.55 7.99 -1.89
C GLY A 52 0.17 7.95 -2.56
N GLU A 53 -0.84 8.53 -1.93
CA GLU A 53 -2.18 8.64 -2.51
C GLU A 53 -2.22 9.50 -3.78
N GLN A 54 -1.37 10.55 -3.85
CA GLN A 54 -1.26 11.34 -5.09
C GLN A 54 -0.58 10.54 -6.19
N GLU A 55 0.52 9.86 -5.90
CA GLU A 55 1.20 9.01 -6.88
C GLU A 55 0.31 7.87 -7.34
N ALA A 56 -0.44 7.23 -6.43
CA ALA A 56 -1.38 6.18 -6.76
C ALA A 56 -2.46 6.68 -7.74
N TYR A 57 -3.03 7.87 -7.50
CA TYR A 57 -3.94 8.50 -8.45
C TYR A 57 -3.30 8.66 -9.84
N ASP A 58 -2.11 9.26 -9.90
CA ASP A 58 -1.42 9.53 -11.16
C ASP A 58 -1.01 8.22 -11.89
N ASN A 59 -0.61 7.21 -11.12
CA ASN A 59 -0.24 5.89 -11.62
C ASN A 59 -1.45 5.15 -12.20
N TYR A 60 -2.60 5.09 -11.52
CA TYR A 60 -3.81 4.46 -12.06
C TYR A 60 -4.33 5.15 -13.31
N ILE A 61 -4.30 6.49 -13.37
CA ILE A 61 -4.63 7.23 -14.60
C ILE A 61 -3.67 6.87 -15.73
N SER A 62 -2.38 6.72 -15.43
CA SER A 62 -1.37 6.34 -16.42
C SER A 62 -1.56 4.90 -16.91
N ILE A 63 -1.81 3.94 -16.00
CA ILE A 63 -2.13 2.55 -16.33
C ILE A 63 -3.38 2.47 -17.22
N ALA A 64 -4.39 3.30 -16.97
CA ALA A 64 -5.61 3.37 -17.79
C ALA A 64 -5.33 3.70 -19.26
N THR A 65 -4.24 4.42 -19.55
CA THR A 65 -3.83 4.69 -20.95
C THR A 65 -3.28 3.44 -21.66
N LEU A 66 -2.70 2.50 -20.90
CA LEU A 66 -2.20 1.22 -21.42
C LEU A 66 -3.31 0.15 -21.48
N LEU A 67 -4.38 0.32 -20.72
CA LEU A 67 -5.52 -0.60 -20.62
C LEU A 67 -6.84 0.13 -20.95
N PRO A 68 -7.08 0.49 -22.22
CA PRO A 68 -8.27 1.28 -22.58
C PRO A 68 -9.61 0.56 -22.28
N ASN A 69 -9.62 -0.78 -22.26
CA ASN A 69 -10.82 -1.56 -21.93
C ASN A 69 -11.17 -1.47 -20.43
N ASP A 70 -10.18 -1.26 -19.56
CA ASP A 70 -10.34 -1.18 -18.11
C ASP A 70 -10.28 0.28 -17.62
N SER A 71 -10.20 1.24 -18.53
CA SER A 71 -9.99 2.66 -18.23
C SER A 71 -11.06 3.24 -17.28
N GLU A 72 -12.31 2.79 -17.38
CA GLU A 72 -13.38 3.24 -16.48
C GLU A 72 -13.15 2.74 -15.04
N GLU A 73 -12.77 1.46 -14.88
CA GLU A 73 -12.48 0.84 -13.58
C GLU A 73 -11.25 1.51 -12.94
N LEU A 74 -10.15 1.61 -13.68
CA LEU A 74 -8.92 2.26 -13.22
C LEU A 74 -9.13 3.74 -12.86
N THR A 75 -9.97 4.46 -13.60
CA THR A 75 -10.34 5.84 -13.26
C THR A 75 -11.14 5.91 -11.96
N LYS A 76 -11.97 4.91 -11.66
CA LYS A 76 -12.69 4.83 -10.36
C LYS A 76 -11.73 4.60 -9.22
N LEU A 77 -10.79 3.66 -9.35
CA LEU A 77 -9.74 3.41 -8.37
C LEU A 77 -8.94 4.71 -8.13
N ALA A 78 -8.42 5.33 -9.18
CA ALA A 78 -7.71 6.60 -9.05
C ALA A 78 -8.48 7.67 -8.26
N LYS A 79 -9.79 7.83 -8.50
CA LYS A 79 -10.59 8.82 -7.76
C LYS A 79 -10.74 8.49 -6.27
N MET A 80 -10.64 7.22 -5.89
CA MET A 80 -10.65 6.81 -4.49
C MET A 80 -9.38 7.34 -3.79
N GLU A 81 -8.22 7.29 -4.45
CA GLU A 81 -6.97 7.82 -3.90
C GLU A 81 -7.03 9.32 -3.59
N LEU A 82 -7.69 10.11 -4.44
CA LEU A 82 -7.89 11.53 -4.13
C LEU A 82 -8.81 11.77 -2.92
N LYS A 83 -9.73 10.85 -2.64
CA LYS A 83 -10.55 10.88 -1.42
C LYS A 83 -9.70 10.53 -0.20
N HIS A 84 -8.86 9.50 -0.29
CA HIS A 84 -7.91 9.09 0.76
C HIS A 84 -6.94 10.22 1.09
N LYS A 85 -6.29 10.80 0.09
CA LYS A 85 -5.43 11.99 0.22
C LYS A 85 -6.08 13.12 1.03
N ARG A 86 -7.35 13.43 0.74
CA ARG A 86 -8.10 14.46 1.49
C ARG A 86 -8.31 14.05 2.95
N GLY A 87 -8.58 12.78 3.21
CA GLY A 87 -8.71 12.22 4.54
C GLY A 87 -7.43 12.39 5.36
N PHE A 88 -6.29 11.97 4.81
CA PHE A 88 -5.00 12.09 5.48
C PHE A 88 -4.52 13.53 5.63
N THR A 89 -4.83 14.40 4.66
CA THR A 89 -4.63 15.84 4.82
C THR A 89 -5.44 16.41 6.00
N ALA A 90 -6.66 15.92 6.20
CA ALA A 90 -7.48 16.33 7.34
C ALA A 90 -6.92 15.79 8.67
N CYS A 91 -6.29 14.60 8.68
CA CYS A 91 -5.61 14.06 9.88
C CYS A 91 -4.47 14.97 10.34
N GLY A 92 -3.59 15.42 9.43
CA GLY A 92 -2.53 16.38 9.75
C GLY A 92 -3.10 17.68 10.33
N LYS A 93 -4.14 18.23 9.72
CA LYS A 93 -4.81 19.44 10.22
C LYS A 93 -5.42 19.26 11.60
N ASN A 94 -6.00 18.08 11.89
CA ASN A 94 -6.58 17.76 13.20
C ASN A 94 -5.53 17.78 14.32
N LEU A 95 -4.31 17.33 14.04
CA LEU A 95 -3.18 17.35 14.97
C LEU A 95 -2.41 18.68 14.98
N GLY A 96 -2.77 19.63 14.10
CA GLY A 96 -2.04 20.88 13.92
C GLY A 96 -0.64 20.66 13.35
N VAL A 97 -0.47 19.68 12.46
CA VAL A 97 0.79 19.28 11.83
C VAL A 97 0.72 19.62 10.33
N GLU A 98 1.76 20.26 9.82
CA GLU A 98 1.99 20.46 8.40
C GLU A 98 2.84 19.30 7.84
N ALA A 99 2.41 18.72 6.72
CA ALA A 99 3.09 17.58 6.10
C ALA A 99 4.40 18.00 5.42
N ASP A 100 5.50 17.28 5.69
CA ASP A 100 6.80 17.49 5.04
C ASP A 100 6.81 16.89 3.63
N MET A 101 6.15 17.56 2.68
CA MET A 101 6.04 17.09 1.29
C MET A 101 7.37 16.95 0.55
N PRO A 102 8.42 17.80 0.79
CA PRO A 102 9.75 17.56 0.23
C PRO A 102 10.33 16.22 0.63
N PHE A 103 10.21 15.83 1.91
CA PHE A 103 10.65 14.52 2.40
C PHE A 103 9.91 13.36 1.70
N ALA A 104 8.59 13.46 1.58
CA ALA A 104 7.78 12.42 0.95
C ALA A 104 8.13 12.20 -0.53
N LYS A 105 8.38 13.26 -1.28
CA LYS A 105 8.80 13.17 -2.69
C LYS A 105 10.15 12.49 -2.86
N GLU A 106 11.11 12.79 -1.99
CA GLU A 106 12.40 12.09 -2.01
C GLU A 106 12.24 10.62 -1.63
N PHE A 107 11.39 10.33 -0.63
CA PHE A 107 11.07 8.97 -0.19
C PHE A 107 10.59 8.06 -1.34
N PHE A 108 9.70 8.54 -2.20
CA PHE A 108 9.17 7.77 -3.34
C PHE A 108 10.06 7.83 -4.59
N SER A 109 11.03 8.74 -4.66
CA SER A 109 11.72 9.11 -5.91
C SER A 109 12.23 7.92 -6.72
N LYS A 110 12.79 6.90 -6.07
CA LYS A 110 13.35 5.73 -6.75
C LYS A 110 12.27 4.81 -7.31
N LEU A 111 11.23 4.52 -6.53
CA LEU A 111 10.12 3.66 -6.94
C LEU A 111 9.31 4.34 -8.05
N HIS A 112 9.04 5.64 -7.90
CA HIS A 112 8.42 6.48 -8.90
C HIS A 112 9.21 6.46 -10.22
N GLY A 113 10.54 6.65 -10.16
CA GLY A 113 11.40 6.59 -11.35
C GLY A 113 11.32 5.24 -12.07
N ASN A 114 11.26 4.14 -11.34
CA ASN A 114 11.09 2.80 -11.93
C ASN A 114 9.71 2.63 -12.58
N PHE A 115 8.65 3.14 -11.95
CA PHE A 115 7.32 3.15 -12.53
C PHE A 115 7.26 3.95 -13.83
N GLN A 116 7.81 5.17 -13.84
CA GLN A 116 7.82 6.02 -15.03
C GLN A 116 8.62 5.42 -16.19
N MET A 117 9.73 4.74 -15.90
CA MET A 117 10.48 4.00 -16.93
C MET A 117 9.64 2.86 -17.51
N ALA A 118 9.01 2.07 -16.65
CA ALA A 118 8.14 0.98 -17.07
C ALA A 118 6.96 1.49 -17.93
N LEU A 119 6.33 2.57 -17.50
CA LEU A 119 5.24 3.22 -18.23
C LEU A 119 5.68 3.65 -19.64
N LYS A 120 6.84 4.33 -19.73
CA LYS A 120 7.41 4.77 -21.01
C LYS A 120 7.71 3.61 -21.96
N ASP A 121 8.15 2.49 -21.43
CA ASP A 121 8.48 1.28 -22.19
C ASP A 121 7.23 0.42 -22.50
N GLY A 122 6.04 0.84 -22.03
CA GLY A 122 4.79 0.07 -22.17
C GLY A 122 4.77 -1.21 -21.32
N ASN A 123 5.65 -1.31 -20.32
CA ASN A 123 5.78 -2.45 -19.42
C ASN A 123 4.69 -2.44 -18.35
N LEU A 124 3.51 -2.90 -18.73
CA LEU A 124 2.34 -2.93 -17.86
C LEU A 124 2.51 -3.85 -16.64
N THR A 125 3.21 -4.98 -16.81
CA THR A 125 3.49 -5.92 -15.72
C THR A 125 4.24 -5.25 -14.58
N THR A 126 5.28 -4.49 -14.92
CA THR A 126 6.05 -3.73 -13.92
C THR A 126 5.22 -2.61 -13.29
N CYS A 127 4.41 -1.88 -14.09
CA CYS A 127 3.53 -0.84 -13.56
C CYS A 127 2.54 -1.41 -12.54
N LEU A 128 1.89 -2.53 -12.86
CA LEU A 128 0.92 -3.19 -11.96
C LEU A 128 1.59 -3.80 -10.73
N LEU A 129 2.77 -4.42 -10.88
CA LEU A 129 3.50 -4.91 -9.72
C LEU A 129 3.84 -3.78 -8.74
N ILE A 130 4.36 -2.65 -9.25
CA ILE A 130 4.73 -1.51 -8.38
C ILE A 130 3.49 -0.94 -7.71
N GLN A 131 2.49 -0.50 -8.52
CA GLN A 131 1.34 0.22 -7.97
C GLN A 131 0.38 -0.73 -7.27
N ALA A 132 -0.17 -1.71 -7.96
CA ALA A 132 -1.31 -2.47 -7.49
C ALA A 132 -0.95 -3.70 -6.63
N ILE A 133 0.33 -3.99 -6.44
CA ILE A 133 0.77 -5.07 -5.54
C ILE A 133 1.69 -4.52 -4.44
N LEU A 134 2.85 -3.93 -4.78
CA LEU A 134 3.83 -3.54 -3.77
C LEU A 134 3.35 -2.34 -2.93
N ILE A 135 2.85 -1.28 -3.58
CA ILE A 135 2.37 -0.08 -2.87
C ILE A 135 1.11 -0.40 -2.07
N GLU A 136 0.12 -1.10 -2.66
CA GLU A 136 -1.13 -1.43 -1.97
C GLU A 136 -0.89 -2.40 -0.79
N ALA A 137 -0.09 -3.44 -0.97
CA ALA A 137 0.26 -4.34 0.14
C ALA A 137 0.98 -3.59 1.27
N PHE A 138 1.88 -2.65 0.92
CA PHE A 138 2.58 -1.83 1.91
C PHE A 138 1.62 -0.87 2.64
N ALA A 139 0.72 -0.20 1.91
CA ALA A 139 -0.27 0.71 2.48
C ALA A 139 -1.22 -0.01 3.44
N ILE A 140 -1.82 -1.15 3.01
CA ILE A 140 -2.70 -1.98 3.84
C ILE A 140 -2.01 -2.36 5.15
N SER A 141 -0.78 -2.85 5.06
CA SER A 141 0.00 -3.30 6.22
C SER A 141 0.33 -2.15 7.17
N ALA A 142 0.79 -1.02 6.62
CA ALA A 142 1.09 0.17 7.41
C ALA A 142 -0.17 0.71 8.10
N TYR A 143 -1.31 0.71 7.42
CA TYR A 143 -2.59 1.17 7.98
C TYR A 143 -3.09 0.23 9.09
N HIS A 144 -2.95 -1.10 8.97
CA HIS A 144 -3.31 -2.04 10.03
C HIS A 144 -2.50 -1.79 11.31
N VAL A 145 -1.19 -1.59 11.18
CA VAL A 145 -0.33 -1.29 12.33
C VAL A 145 -0.70 0.08 12.91
N TYR A 146 -0.86 1.11 12.07
CA TYR A 146 -1.15 2.47 12.50
C TYR A 146 -2.51 2.62 13.20
N ILE A 147 -3.57 1.97 12.72
CA ILE A 147 -4.93 2.05 13.31
C ILE A 147 -4.92 1.74 14.81
N ARG A 148 -4.02 0.89 15.28
CA ARG A 148 -3.95 0.50 16.69
C ARG A 148 -3.39 1.61 17.59
N VAL A 149 -2.54 2.47 17.05
CA VAL A 149 -1.82 3.52 17.79
C VAL A 149 -2.26 4.94 17.39
N ALA A 150 -3.15 5.07 16.43
CA ALA A 150 -3.62 6.34 15.89
C ALA A 150 -4.53 7.10 16.87
N ASP A 151 -4.52 8.42 16.78
CA ASP A 151 -5.53 9.24 17.43
C ASP A 151 -6.95 8.90 16.90
N PRO A 152 -8.02 9.16 17.68
CA PRO A 152 -9.38 8.73 17.32
C PRO A 152 -9.87 9.26 15.97
N PHE A 153 -9.41 10.45 15.54
CA PHE A 153 -9.81 11.02 14.26
C PHE A 153 -9.11 10.30 13.10
N ALA A 154 -7.78 10.16 13.18
CA ALA A 154 -7.00 9.45 12.18
C ALA A 154 -7.39 7.97 12.10
N LYS A 155 -7.63 7.29 13.24
CA LYS A 155 -8.12 5.91 13.30
C LYS A 155 -9.37 5.71 12.43
N LYS A 156 -10.38 6.57 12.61
CA LYS A 156 -11.63 6.50 11.84
C LYS A 156 -11.42 6.68 10.33
N ILE A 157 -10.56 7.62 9.95
CA ILE A 157 -10.24 7.87 8.54
C ILE A 157 -9.53 6.65 7.94
N THR A 158 -8.46 6.18 8.59
CA THR A 158 -7.65 5.06 8.11
C THR A 158 -8.44 3.75 8.01
N GLN A 159 -9.34 3.47 8.96
CA GLN A 159 -10.25 2.31 8.87
C GLN A 159 -11.14 2.36 7.63
N GLY A 160 -11.59 3.56 7.23
CA GLY A 160 -12.34 3.74 5.99
C GLY A 160 -11.51 3.48 4.74
N VAL A 161 -10.26 3.92 4.75
CA VAL A 161 -9.32 3.76 3.62
C VAL A 161 -8.96 2.28 3.40
N VAL A 162 -8.56 1.54 4.44
CA VAL A 162 -8.17 0.13 4.32
C VAL A 162 -9.18 -0.71 3.53
N ASN A 163 -10.48 -0.47 3.71
CA ASN A 163 -11.50 -1.21 2.97
C ASN A 163 -11.47 -0.91 1.45
N ASP A 164 -11.10 0.31 1.09
CA ASP A 164 -10.98 0.72 -0.31
C ASP A 164 -9.69 0.13 -0.92
N GLU A 165 -8.57 0.04 -0.16
CA GLU A 165 -7.27 -0.48 -0.65
C GLU A 165 -7.33 -1.97 -1.06
N TYR A 166 -8.16 -2.77 -0.41
CA TYR A 166 -8.37 -4.15 -0.87
C TYR A 166 -8.97 -4.23 -2.28
N LEU A 167 -9.71 -3.22 -2.74
CA LEU A 167 -10.22 -3.19 -4.12
C LEU A 167 -9.08 -2.95 -5.11
N HIS A 168 -8.12 -2.10 -4.74
CA HIS A 168 -6.93 -1.80 -5.54
C HIS A 168 -6.04 -3.04 -5.68
N LEU A 169 -5.71 -3.69 -4.57
CA LEU A 169 -4.92 -4.92 -4.55
C LEU A 169 -5.58 -6.02 -5.40
N ASN A 170 -6.88 -6.26 -5.20
CA ASN A 170 -7.63 -7.26 -5.96
C ASN A 170 -7.64 -7.00 -7.48
N TYR A 171 -7.64 -5.74 -7.93
CA TYR A 171 -7.53 -5.41 -9.35
C TYR A 171 -6.20 -5.90 -9.92
N GLY A 172 -5.08 -5.59 -9.25
CA GLY A 172 -3.75 -6.03 -9.64
C GLY A 172 -3.59 -7.54 -9.66
N GLU A 173 -4.03 -8.21 -8.59
CA GLU A 173 -4.02 -9.68 -8.46
C GLU A 173 -4.77 -10.34 -9.62
N LYS A 174 -5.97 -9.88 -9.92
CA LYS A 174 -6.81 -10.42 -10.99
C LYS A 174 -6.16 -10.27 -12.36
N TRP A 175 -5.70 -9.06 -12.69
CA TRP A 175 -5.08 -8.81 -13.99
C TRP A 175 -3.82 -9.64 -14.18
N LEU A 176 -2.94 -9.66 -13.17
CA LEU A 176 -1.69 -10.43 -13.22
C LEU A 176 -1.96 -11.95 -13.27
N LYS A 177 -2.96 -12.45 -12.55
CA LYS A 177 -3.41 -13.84 -12.62
C LYS A 177 -3.84 -14.25 -14.02
N GLU A 178 -4.71 -13.45 -14.64
CA GLU A 178 -5.23 -13.73 -15.99
C GLU A 178 -4.12 -13.73 -17.05
N ASN A 179 -3.06 -12.96 -16.85
CA ASN A 179 -1.96 -12.78 -17.78
C ASN A 179 -0.65 -13.49 -17.36
N LEU A 180 -0.63 -14.21 -16.23
CA LEU A 180 0.57 -14.79 -15.64
C LEU A 180 1.37 -15.66 -16.63
N HIS A 181 0.69 -16.39 -17.50
CA HIS A 181 1.32 -17.28 -18.49
C HIS A 181 2.18 -16.55 -19.52
N THR A 182 1.97 -15.25 -19.72
CA THR A 182 2.72 -14.42 -20.66
C THR A 182 3.69 -13.45 -19.98
N CYS A 183 3.39 -13.02 -18.76
CA CYS A 183 4.15 -11.98 -18.07
C CYS A 183 5.03 -12.47 -16.91
N LYS A 184 5.09 -13.77 -16.66
CA LYS A 184 5.76 -14.34 -15.46
C LYS A 184 7.23 -13.97 -15.35
N ASP A 185 8.00 -14.08 -16.42
CA ASP A 185 9.43 -13.76 -16.38
C ASP A 185 9.67 -12.27 -16.14
N GLU A 186 8.83 -11.42 -16.73
CA GLU A 186 8.85 -9.98 -16.52
C GLU A 186 8.45 -9.61 -15.09
N LEU A 187 7.43 -10.27 -14.53
CA LEU A 187 7.01 -10.12 -13.15
C LEU A 187 8.15 -10.46 -12.17
N ILE A 188 8.86 -11.57 -12.39
CA ILE A 188 10.02 -11.97 -11.57
C ILE A 188 11.13 -10.92 -11.66
N ALA A 189 11.43 -10.43 -12.86
CA ALA A 189 12.45 -9.40 -13.07
C ALA A 189 12.08 -8.07 -12.40
N ALA A 190 10.84 -7.64 -12.56
CA ALA A 190 10.29 -6.43 -11.93
C ALA A 190 10.31 -6.54 -10.40
N ASN A 191 9.93 -7.70 -9.86
CA ASN A 191 9.98 -7.96 -8.43
C ASN A 191 11.41 -7.84 -7.87
N LYS A 192 12.37 -8.47 -8.52
CA LYS A 192 13.78 -8.39 -8.11
C LYS A 192 14.33 -6.96 -8.08
N ALA A 193 13.83 -6.11 -8.95
CA ALA A 193 14.25 -4.71 -9.03
C ALA A 193 13.57 -3.82 -7.98
N ASN A 194 12.30 -4.11 -7.62
CA ASN A 194 11.47 -3.17 -6.86
C ASN A 194 11.20 -3.60 -5.41
N LEU A 195 11.06 -4.89 -5.10
CA LEU A 195 10.81 -5.36 -3.74
C LEU A 195 11.88 -4.91 -2.73
N PRO A 196 13.20 -4.92 -3.05
CA PRO A 196 14.22 -4.41 -2.12
C PRO A 196 14.08 -2.93 -1.79
N LEU A 197 13.39 -2.15 -2.64
CA LEU A 197 13.15 -0.72 -2.38
C LEU A 197 12.17 -0.53 -1.23
N ILE A 198 11.16 -1.38 -1.11
CA ILE A 198 10.19 -1.32 0.00
C ILE A 198 10.90 -1.47 1.35
N LYS A 199 11.82 -2.43 1.46
CA LYS A 199 12.62 -2.58 2.68
C LYS A 199 13.44 -1.33 2.98
N LYS A 200 14.10 -0.74 1.96
CA LYS A 200 14.89 0.49 2.14
C LYS A 200 14.02 1.68 2.54
N MET A 201 12.83 1.78 1.98
CA MET A 201 11.85 2.81 2.34
C MET A 201 11.43 2.65 3.80
N LEU A 202 11.15 1.43 4.26
CA LEU A 202 10.83 1.17 5.67
C LEU A 202 12.02 1.45 6.60
N ASP A 203 13.26 1.08 6.19
CA ASP A 203 14.48 1.40 6.94
C ASP A 203 14.65 2.93 7.13
N GLN A 204 14.31 3.72 6.11
CA GLN A 204 14.44 5.17 6.12
C GLN A 204 13.52 5.85 7.15
N VAL A 205 12.35 5.28 7.42
CA VAL A 205 11.34 5.86 8.33
C VAL A 205 11.21 5.13 9.66
N ALA A 206 12.10 4.19 9.94
CA ALA A 206 12.01 3.33 11.13
C ALA A 206 11.95 4.11 12.45
N GLU A 207 12.73 5.19 12.58
CA GLU A 207 12.75 6.04 13.78
C GLU A 207 11.46 6.84 13.92
N ASP A 208 10.93 7.36 12.81
CA ASP A 208 9.66 8.08 12.81
C ASP A 208 8.50 7.13 13.14
N ALA A 209 8.47 5.94 12.54
CA ALA A 209 7.48 4.91 12.85
C ALA A 209 7.52 4.51 14.33
N ALA A 210 8.70 4.28 14.89
CA ALA A 210 8.87 3.96 16.31
C ALA A 210 8.37 5.11 17.22
N THR A 211 8.59 6.37 16.84
CA THR A 211 8.07 7.54 17.55
C THR A 211 6.54 7.59 17.55
N LEU A 212 5.91 7.08 16.48
CA LEU A 212 4.46 6.89 16.40
C LEU A 212 3.97 5.60 17.09
N SER A 213 4.84 4.87 17.79
CA SER A 213 4.55 3.56 18.39
C SER A 213 4.21 2.47 17.38
N MET A 214 4.75 2.55 16.17
CA MET A 214 4.67 1.52 15.15
C MET A 214 5.98 0.73 15.12
N ASP A 215 5.90 -0.59 15.33
CA ASP A 215 7.08 -1.46 15.30
C ASP A 215 7.49 -1.78 13.86
N LYS A 216 8.78 -1.62 13.56
CA LYS A 216 9.31 -1.82 12.21
C LYS A 216 9.26 -3.29 11.78
N GLU A 217 9.60 -4.19 12.69
CA GLU A 217 9.60 -5.62 12.44
C GLU A 217 8.17 -6.10 12.15
N GLU A 218 7.19 -5.61 12.91
CA GLU A 218 5.78 -5.87 12.68
C GLU A 218 5.31 -5.31 11.32
N LEU A 219 5.69 -4.07 10.97
CA LEU A 219 5.39 -3.49 9.66
C LEU A 219 5.92 -4.34 8.51
N MET A 220 7.15 -4.85 8.65
CA MET A 220 7.75 -5.72 7.63
C MET A 220 7.06 -7.08 7.57
N GLU A 221 6.70 -7.67 8.71
CA GLU A 221 6.00 -8.95 8.79
C GLU A 221 4.62 -8.86 8.11
N GLU A 222 3.82 -7.87 8.48
CA GLU A 222 2.50 -7.61 7.89
C GLU A 222 2.59 -7.37 6.38
N PHE A 223 3.58 -6.57 5.94
CA PHE A 223 3.83 -6.36 4.51
C PHE A 223 4.16 -7.67 3.80
N MET A 224 5.06 -8.49 4.36
CA MET A 224 5.46 -9.74 3.72
C MET A 224 4.31 -10.75 3.67
N ILE A 225 3.42 -10.75 4.65
CA ILE A 225 2.20 -11.57 4.65
C ILE A 225 1.28 -11.11 3.51
N ALA A 226 0.90 -9.83 3.48
CA ALA A 226 0.02 -9.29 2.45
C ALA A 226 0.58 -9.49 1.03
N TYR A 227 1.88 -9.26 0.85
CA TYR A 227 2.57 -9.46 -0.42
C TYR A 227 2.58 -10.94 -0.86
N GLN A 228 2.87 -11.88 0.04
CA GLN A 228 2.87 -13.32 -0.28
C GLN A 228 1.47 -13.83 -0.60
N ASP A 229 0.45 -13.35 0.12
CA ASP A 229 -0.95 -13.66 -0.15
C ASP A 229 -1.36 -13.16 -1.54
N ALA A 230 -0.95 -11.95 -1.93
CA ALA A 230 -1.19 -11.44 -3.27
C ALA A 230 -0.54 -12.32 -4.35
N LEU A 231 0.70 -12.76 -4.16
CA LEU A 231 1.37 -13.68 -5.08
C LEU A 231 0.64 -15.04 -5.19
N LEU A 232 0.12 -15.54 -4.07
CA LEU A 232 -0.67 -16.78 -4.04
C LEU A 232 -1.98 -16.62 -4.82
N GLU A 233 -2.70 -15.51 -4.61
CA GLU A 233 -3.92 -15.20 -5.36
C GLU A 233 -3.66 -15.06 -6.87
N MET A 234 -2.51 -14.55 -7.26
CA MET A 234 -2.07 -14.49 -8.66
C MET A 234 -1.79 -15.88 -9.26
N GLY A 235 -1.69 -16.93 -8.44
CA GLY A 235 -1.52 -18.31 -8.87
C GLY A 235 -0.07 -18.79 -8.93
N LEU A 236 0.86 -18.12 -8.25
CA LEU A 236 2.22 -18.63 -8.07
C LEU A 236 2.22 -19.75 -7.01
N ASP A 237 3.11 -20.72 -7.18
CA ASP A 237 3.30 -21.76 -6.17
C ASP A 237 4.18 -21.30 -5.00
N ASN A 238 4.12 -22.00 -3.86
CA ASN A 238 4.87 -21.65 -2.65
C ASN A 238 6.39 -21.55 -2.87
N ARG A 239 6.95 -22.30 -3.82
CA ARG A 239 8.38 -22.26 -4.12
C ARG A 239 8.76 -21.02 -4.91
N GLU A 240 7.89 -20.58 -5.79
CA GLU A 240 8.02 -19.36 -6.57
C GLU A 240 7.88 -18.14 -5.65
N ILE A 241 6.86 -18.15 -4.80
CA ILE A 241 6.63 -17.11 -3.78
C ILE A 241 7.86 -16.96 -2.88
N ALA A 242 8.38 -18.06 -2.32
CA ALA A 242 9.57 -18.02 -1.49
C ALA A 242 10.79 -17.41 -2.22
N ARG A 243 10.99 -17.72 -3.50
CA ARG A 243 12.08 -17.14 -4.29
C ARG A 243 11.90 -15.65 -4.53
N MET A 244 10.67 -15.21 -4.80
CA MET A 244 10.37 -13.80 -5.02
C MET A 244 10.50 -13.00 -3.73
N ALA A 245 10.00 -13.53 -2.60
CA ALA A 245 10.12 -12.92 -1.29
C ALA A 245 11.57 -12.76 -0.81
N MET A 246 12.45 -13.71 -1.15
CA MET A 246 13.89 -13.61 -0.82
C MET A 246 14.57 -12.39 -1.43
N ALA A 247 14.04 -11.79 -2.49
CA ALA A 247 14.58 -10.57 -3.05
C ALA A 247 14.52 -9.37 -2.09
N ALA A 248 13.63 -9.40 -1.08
CA ALA A 248 13.56 -8.37 -0.03
C ALA A 248 14.75 -8.42 0.95
N ILE A 249 15.48 -9.54 1.01
CA ILE A 249 16.51 -9.81 2.03
C ILE A 249 17.91 -9.45 1.53
N VAL A 250 18.10 -9.32 0.22
CA VAL A 250 19.37 -9.01 -0.44
C VAL A 250 19.52 -7.52 -0.70
#